data_12c3d1f5d2a4d8564aabb579e190a80b
#
_entry.id   12c3d1f5d2a4d8564aabb579e190a80b
#
_cell.length_a   1.000
_cell.length_b   1.000
_cell.length_c   1.000
_cell.angle_alpha   90.00
_cell.angle_beta   90.00
_cell.angle_gamma   90.00
#
_symmetry.space_group_name_H-M   'P 1'
#
loop_
_entity.id
_entity.type
_entity.pdbx_description
1 polymer ?
#
loop_
_entity_poly.entity_id
_entity_poly.type
_entity_poly.pdbx_seq_one_letter_code
_entity_poly.pdbx_strand_id
1 'polypeptide(L)'
;RFYFVSEADLLDLLSNANIPEKILVHIPKIYLATKTLELTGGGGGRRPKVTKWISNVGVEEIMFQPAVPLEGKAEVYLQTVLKSMQKTLQNKLQESVDRYPSQKRVEWLLNSENDEPTDPAQICLLASSIYYVREVEDVFRALKNGSKQAMGDYNGKQIKQLEDLIRLTQKDGLLKRDRKKIMCMITL
;
A
#
# COMPACT_ATOMS: atom_id res chain seq x y z
N ARG A 1 0.97 -21.15 5.09
CA ARG A 1 1.32 -19.84 5.70
C ARG A 1 1.67 -19.91 7.17
N PHE A 2 1.25 -20.92 7.88
CA PHE A 2 1.64 -21.17 9.27
C PHE A 2 3.06 -21.75 9.42
N TYR A 3 3.80 -21.93 8.35
CA TYR A 3 5.16 -22.48 8.36
C TYR A 3 6.16 -21.67 9.19
N PHE A 4 5.92 -20.38 9.35
CA PHE A 4 6.78 -19.45 10.11
C PHE A 4 6.24 -19.16 11.51
N VAL A 5 5.17 -19.82 11.91
CA VAL A 5 4.58 -19.69 13.25
C VAL A 5 5.14 -20.83 14.12
N SER A 6 5.61 -20.53 15.33
CA SER A 6 6.08 -21.55 16.25
C SER A 6 4.96 -22.49 16.68
N GLU A 7 5.32 -23.70 17.13
CA GLU A 7 4.34 -24.67 17.62
C GLU A 7 3.50 -24.09 18.76
N ALA A 8 4.12 -23.36 19.70
CA ALA A 8 3.44 -22.70 20.81
C ALA A 8 2.45 -21.63 20.32
N ASP A 9 2.85 -20.80 19.36
CA ASP A 9 1.96 -19.80 18.74
C ASP A 9 0.79 -20.46 18.00
N LEU A 10 1.06 -21.58 17.30
CA LEU A 10 0.02 -22.32 16.59
C LEU A 10 -1.00 -22.92 17.55
N LEU A 11 -0.56 -23.48 18.66
CA LEU A 11 -1.45 -23.98 19.71
C LEU A 11 -2.29 -22.87 20.32
N ASP A 12 -1.69 -21.69 20.58
CA ASP A 12 -2.41 -20.53 21.08
C ASP A 12 -3.46 -20.02 20.08
N LEU A 13 -3.09 -19.93 18.79
CA LEU A 13 -4.02 -19.59 17.70
C LEU A 13 -5.22 -20.54 17.64
N LEU A 14 -4.97 -21.85 17.72
CA LEU A 14 -6.03 -22.85 17.67
C LEU A 14 -6.92 -22.81 18.92
N SER A 15 -6.33 -22.63 20.10
CA SER A 15 -7.06 -22.55 21.37
C SER A 15 -7.93 -21.30 21.46
N ASN A 16 -7.49 -20.18 20.85
CA ASN A 16 -8.20 -18.90 20.88
C ASN A 16 -8.89 -18.56 19.54
N ALA A 17 -9.07 -19.54 18.65
CA ALA A 17 -9.61 -19.34 17.31
C ALA A 17 -10.97 -18.62 17.25
N ASN A 18 -11.75 -18.69 18.33
CA ASN A 18 -13.06 -18.06 18.46
C ASN A 18 -13.00 -16.63 19.04
N ILE A 19 -11.81 -16.14 19.43
CA ILE A 19 -11.61 -14.83 20.07
C ILE A 19 -10.66 -14.02 19.17
N PRO A 20 -11.21 -13.30 18.17
CA PRO A 20 -10.38 -12.58 17.18
C PRO A 20 -9.39 -11.60 17.81
N GLU A 21 -9.74 -10.97 18.92
CA GLU A 21 -8.88 -10.01 19.64
C GLU A 21 -7.57 -10.65 20.10
N LYS A 22 -7.61 -11.92 20.52
CA LYS A 22 -6.41 -12.66 20.93
C LYS A 22 -5.55 -13.06 19.74
N ILE A 23 -6.13 -13.25 18.57
CA ILE A 23 -5.42 -13.59 17.34
C ILE A 23 -4.59 -12.41 16.84
N LEU A 24 -4.93 -11.15 17.17
CA LEU A 24 -4.20 -9.97 16.73
C LEU A 24 -2.72 -9.99 17.11
N VAL A 25 -2.35 -10.61 18.22
CA VAL A 25 -0.96 -10.73 18.67
C VAL A 25 -0.11 -11.54 17.68
N HIS A 26 -0.73 -12.46 16.96
CA HIS A 26 -0.06 -13.33 15.99
C HIS A 26 -0.07 -12.77 14.56
N ILE A 27 -0.82 -11.70 14.29
CA ILE A 27 -0.94 -11.09 12.95
C ILE A 27 0.41 -10.75 12.33
N PRO A 28 1.38 -10.13 13.04
CA PRO A 28 2.71 -9.84 12.48
C PRO A 28 3.49 -11.09 12.05
N LYS A 29 3.21 -12.23 12.66
CA LYS A 29 3.85 -13.52 12.34
C LYS A 29 3.17 -14.20 11.13
N ILE A 30 1.87 -13.95 10.93
CA ILE A 30 1.07 -14.51 9.83
C ILE A 30 1.23 -13.66 8.56
N TYR A 31 1.23 -12.33 8.71
CA TYR A 31 1.36 -11.35 7.63
C TYR A 31 2.57 -10.46 7.90
N LEU A 32 3.73 -10.82 7.34
CA LEU A 32 5.04 -10.25 7.66
C LEU A 32 5.13 -8.71 7.57
N ALA A 33 4.43 -8.10 6.63
CA ALA A 33 4.43 -6.64 6.46
C ALA A 33 3.38 -5.93 7.33
N THR A 34 2.65 -6.65 8.18
CA THR A 34 1.53 -6.13 8.96
C THR A 34 1.93 -5.99 10.42
N LYS A 35 1.71 -4.82 11.00
CA LYS A 35 1.86 -4.57 12.43
C LYS A 35 0.62 -5.07 13.20
N THR A 36 -0.55 -4.65 12.77
CA THR A 36 -1.83 -5.01 13.39
C THR A 36 -3.01 -4.75 12.46
N LEU A 37 -4.17 -5.23 12.87
CA LEU A 37 -5.47 -4.94 12.26
C LEU A 37 -6.31 -4.19 13.28
N GLU A 38 -7.02 -3.15 12.87
CA GLU A 38 -8.01 -2.47 13.71
C GLU A 38 -9.36 -3.15 13.59
N LEU A 39 -9.93 -3.47 14.75
CA LEU A 39 -11.23 -4.10 14.86
C LEU A 39 -12.28 -3.07 15.27
N THR A 40 -13.47 -3.20 14.71
CA THR A 40 -14.65 -2.41 15.10
C THR A 40 -15.85 -3.33 15.32
N GLY A 41 -16.73 -2.96 16.26
CA GLY A 41 -17.82 -3.82 16.66
C GLY A 41 -17.27 -5.01 17.46
N GLY A 42 -17.99 -5.60 18.28
CA GLY A 42 -17.56 -6.65 19.20
C GLY A 42 -18.21 -6.34 20.53
N GLY A 43 -19.37 -6.89 20.75
CA GLY A 43 -20.16 -6.70 21.94
C GLY A 43 -21.56 -7.26 21.71
N GLY A 44 -22.22 -7.77 22.79
CA GLY A 44 -23.56 -8.33 22.66
C GLY A 44 -23.67 -9.56 21.75
N GLY A 45 -22.61 -10.40 21.68
CA GLY A 45 -22.60 -11.63 20.87
C GLY A 45 -22.30 -11.44 19.38
N ARG A 46 -22.01 -10.23 18.94
CA ARG A 46 -21.55 -9.97 17.54
C ARG A 46 -20.04 -10.08 17.45
N ARG A 47 -19.55 -10.71 16.38
CA ARG A 47 -18.12 -10.78 16.07
C ARG A 47 -17.63 -9.44 15.51
N PRO A 48 -16.40 -9.03 15.83
CA PRO A 48 -15.82 -7.79 15.30
C PRO A 48 -15.56 -7.90 13.80
N LYS A 49 -15.40 -6.72 13.16
CA LYS A 49 -14.98 -6.58 11.77
C LYS A 49 -13.65 -5.88 11.72
N VAL A 50 -12.81 -6.25 10.78
CA VAL A 50 -11.57 -5.51 10.48
C VAL A 50 -11.90 -4.32 9.59
N THR A 51 -11.54 -3.13 10.03
CA THR A 51 -11.75 -1.89 9.28
C THR A 51 -10.48 -1.33 8.69
N LYS A 52 -9.35 -1.56 9.35
CA LYS A 52 -8.06 -0.99 8.96
C LYS A 52 -6.94 -2.01 9.14
N TRP A 53 -5.98 -1.90 8.25
CA TRP A 53 -4.73 -2.64 8.26
C TRP A 53 -3.58 -1.64 8.42
N ILE A 54 -2.69 -1.87 9.37
CA ILE A 54 -1.54 -1.02 9.67
C ILE A 54 -0.26 -1.77 9.32
N SER A 55 0.59 -1.15 8.50
CA SER A 55 1.86 -1.75 8.08
C SER A 55 2.91 -1.70 9.21
N ASN A 56 3.85 -2.66 9.17
CA ASN A 56 4.94 -2.74 10.16
C ASN A 56 6.02 -1.67 9.88
N VAL A 57 6.27 -1.35 8.61
CA VAL A 57 7.30 -0.40 8.18
C VAL A 57 6.64 0.87 7.68
N GLY A 58 6.91 1.99 8.33
CA GLY A 58 6.39 3.30 7.91
C GLY A 58 5.05 3.69 8.52
N VAL A 59 4.36 2.77 9.20
CA VAL A 59 3.04 3.02 9.83
C VAL A 59 2.01 3.51 8.80
N GLU A 60 2.00 2.89 7.64
CA GLU A 60 0.98 3.14 6.62
C GLU A 60 -0.33 2.47 7.03
N GLU A 61 -1.42 3.19 6.86
CA GLU A 61 -2.76 2.75 7.21
C GLU A 61 -3.57 2.53 5.94
N ILE A 62 -4.23 1.39 5.85
CA ILE A 62 -5.06 1.04 4.70
C ILE A 62 -6.44 0.64 5.21
N MET A 63 -7.46 1.37 4.75
CA MET A 63 -8.85 1.07 5.07
C MET A 63 -9.37 -0.06 4.21
N PHE A 64 -10.14 -0.97 4.82
CA PHE A 64 -10.92 -1.96 4.08
C PHE A 64 -12.29 -1.39 3.70
N GLN A 65 -12.64 -1.48 2.44
CA GLN A 65 -13.94 -1.07 1.93
C GLN A 65 -14.53 -2.20 1.07
N PRO A 66 -15.51 -2.93 1.59
CA PRO A 66 -16.14 -2.88 2.92
C PRO A 66 -15.29 -3.49 4.04
N ALA A 67 -15.63 -3.18 5.32
CA ALA A 67 -15.04 -3.81 6.49
C ALA A 67 -15.21 -5.34 6.46
N VAL A 68 -14.16 -6.07 6.85
CA VAL A 68 -14.09 -7.54 6.72
C VAL A 68 -14.63 -8.21 7.98
N PRO A 69 -15.72 -8.99 7.91
CA PRO A 69 -16.23 -9.71 9.06
C PRO A 69 -15.31 -10.86 9.45
N LEU A 70 -15.08 -11.06 10.75
CA LEU A 70 -14.28 -12.17 11.26
C LEU A 70 -15.20 -13.33 11.68
N GLU A 71 -15.79 -14.01 10.71
CA GLU A 71 -16.76 -15.07 10.89
C GLU A 71 -16.14 -16.46 10.69
N GLY A 72 -16.64 -17.43 11.44
CA GLY A 72 -16.17 -18.81 11.33
C GLY A 72 -14.93 -19.10 12.17
N LYS A 73 -14.15 -20.09 11.73
CA LYS A 73 -12.88 -20.49 12.34
C LYS A 73 -11.73 -19.56 11.93
N ALA A 74 -10.66 -19.52 12.72
CA ALA A 74 -9.51 -18.62 12.49
C ALA A 74 -8.93 -18.77 11.07
N GLU A 75 -8.75 -19.97 10.58
CA GLU A 75 -8.24 -20.24 9.25
C GLU A 75 -9.13 -19.68 8.14
N VAL A 76 -10.45 -19.66 8.34
CA VAL A 76 -11.43 -19.16 7.37
C VAL A 76 -11.39 -17.62 7.32
N TYR A 77 -11.53 -16.95 8.47
CA TYR A 77 -11.56 -15.49 8.47
C TYR A 77 -10.18 -14.90 8.16
N LEU A 78 -9.07 -15.52 8.55
CA LEU A 78 -7.73 -15.07 8.14
C LEU A 78 -7.55 -15.18 6.63
N GLN A 79 -8.06 -16.23 6.00
CA GLN A 79 -8.05 -16.34 4.53
C GLN A 79 -8.90 -15.24 3.88
N THR A 80 -10.05 -14.90 4.48
CA THR A 80 -10.92 -13.81 4.00
C THR A 80 -10.22 -12.46 4.13
N VAL A 81 -9.57 -12.17 5.26
CA VAL A 81 -8.77 -10.96 5.47
C VAL A 81 -7.69 -10.84 4.40
N LEU A 82 -6.96 -11.92 4.11
CA LEU A 82 -5.93 -11.90 3.08
C LEU A 82 -6.47 -11.58 1.69
N LYS A 83 -7.57 -12.22 1.29
CA LYS A 83 -8.22 -11.93 -0.01
C LYS A 83 -8.68 -10.47 -0.07
N SER A 84 -9.19 -9.95 1.04
CA SER A 84 -9.60 -8.56 1.14
C SER A 84 -8.41 -7.60 1.07
N MET A 85 -7.25 -7.92 1.71
CA MET A 85 -6.00 -7.17 1.55
C MET A 85 -5.59 -7.08 0.07
N GLN A 86 -5.54 -8.23 -0.60
CA GLN A 86 -5.17 -8.29 -2.02
C GLN A 86 -6.13 -7.47 -2.90
N LYS A 87 -7.43 -7.60 -2.67
CA LYS A 87 -8.44 -6.86 -3.43
C LYS A 87 -8.35 -5.35 -3.19
N THR A 88 -8.16 -4.94 -1.94
CA THR A 88 -8.00 -3.53 -1.58
C THR A 88 -6.76 -2.92 -2.26
N LEU A 89 -5.63 -3.63 -2.26
CA LEU A 89 -4.42 -3.16 -2.97
C LEU A 89 -4.62 -3.09 -4.48
N GLN A 90 -5.31 -4.05 -5.08
CA GLN A 90 -5.65 -4.01 -6.51
C GLN A 90 -6.51 -2.80 -6.87
N ASN A 91 -7.56 -2.52 -6.07
CA ASN A 91 -8.42 -1.38 -6.30
C ASN A 91 -7.65 -0.06 -6.14
N LYS A 92 -6.87 0.09 -5.07
CA LYS A 92 -6.02 1.28 -4.85
C LYS A 92 -4.97 1.47 -5.94
N LEU A 93 -4.40 0.38 -6.48
CA LEU A 93 -3.48 0.48 -7.62
C LEU A 93 -4.20 1.02 -8.86
N GLN A 94 -5.39 0.52 -9.16
CA GLN A 94 -6.17 1.02 -10.31
C GLN A 94 -6.49 2.50 -10.15
N GLU A 95 -7.01 2.92 -8.99
CA GLU A 95 -7.33 4.31 -8.68
C GLU A 95 -6.09 5.22 -8.78
N SER A 96 -4.94 4.76 -8.27
CA SER A 96 -3.67 5.49 -8.30
C SER A 96 -3.14 5.64 -9.72
N VAL A 97 -3.24 4.58 -10.54
CA VAL A 97 -2.88 4.61 -11.97
C VAL A 97 -3.76 5.58 -12.75
N ASP A 98 -5.07 5.59 -12.47
CA ASP A 98 -6.02 6.46 -13.18
C ASP A 98 -5.80 7.95 -12.84
N ARG A 99 -5.37 8.27 -11.60
CA ARG A 99 -5.05 9.64 -11.16
C ARG A 99 -3.70 10.15 -11.66
N TYR A 100 -2.73 9.27 -11.88
CA TYR A 100 -1.33 9.63 -12.20
C TYR A 100 -1.20 10.64 -13.35
N PRO A 101 -1.88 10.51 -14.50
CA PRO A 101 -1.71 11.43 -15.63
C PRO A 101 -2.32 12.81 -15.41
N SER A 102 -3.26 12.96 -14.48
CA SER A 102 -4.00 14.20 -14.23
C SER A 102 -3.35 15.11 -13.18
N GLN A 103 -2.35 14.64 -12.47
CA GLN A 103 -1.72 15.33 -11.34
C GLN A 103 -0.22 15.45 -11.52
N LYS A 104 0.39 16.50 -10.92
CA LYS A 104 1.85 16.53 -10.80
C LYS A 104 2.32 15.43 -9.89
N ARG A 105 3.49 14.82 -10.17
CA ARG A 105 4.00 13.68 -9.41
C ARG A 105 4.07 13.91 -7.90
N VAL A 106 4.43 15.13 -7.48
CA VAL A 106 4.48 15.52 -6.07
C VAL A 106 3.08 15.54 -5.43
N GLU A 107 2.10 16.13 -6.13
CA GLU A 107 0.71 16.21 -5.69
C GLU A 107 0.10 14.83 -5.62
N TRP A 108 0.25 14.03 -6.67
CA TRP A 108 -0.21 12.65 -6.74
C TRP A 108 0.34 11.79 -5.59
N LEU A 109 1.63 11.98 -5.23
CA LEU A 109 2.29 11.19 -4.19
C LEU A 109 1.78 11.51 -2.77
N LEU A 110 1.42 12.77 -2.52
CA LEU A 110 1.03 13.27 -1.20
C LEU A 110 -0.48 13.58 -1.11
N ASN A 111 -1.23 13.32 -2.18
CA ASN A 111 -2.65 13.65 -2.19
C ASN A 111 -3.40 12.77 -1.18
N SER A 112 -3.94 13.43 -0.15
CA SER A 112 -4.93 12.88 0.77
C SER A 112 -6.26 13.55 0.44
N GLU A 113 -7.06 12.96 -0.45
CA GLU A 113 -8.42 13.41 -0.67
C GLU A 113 -9.31 12.95 0.50
N ASN A 114 -10.14 13.84 1.02
CA ASN A 114 -11.18 13.52 2.02
C ASN A 114 -10.68 12.92 3.35
N ASP A 115 -9.55 13.37 3.90
CA ASP A 115 -8.94 12.82 5.13
C ASP A 115 -8.54 11.33 5.04
N GLU A 116 -8.60 10.73 3.85
CA GLU A 116 -8.10 9.37 3.65
C GLU A 116 -6.57 9.35 3.67
N PRO A 117 -5.97 8.26 4.20
CA PRO A 117 -4.52 8.09 4.13
C PRO A 117 -4.04 8.09 2.68
N THR A 118 -2.91 8.75 2.43
CA THR A 118 -2.24 8.71 1.11
C THR A 118 -1.97 7.28 0.67
N ASP A 119 -1.90 7.05 -0.65
CA ASP A 119 -1.59 5.72 -1.18
C ASP A 119 -0.31 5.14 -0.55
N PRO A 120 -0.29 3.83 -0.23
CA PRO A 120 0.90 3.16 0.28
C PRO A 120 2.07 3.25 -0.69
N ALA A 121 3.30 3.26 -0.17
CA ALA A 121 4.52 3.31 -0.98
C ALA A 121 4.56 2.22 -2.06
N GLN A 122 4.11 1.00 -1.75
CA GLN A 122 4.02 -0.10 -2.71
C GLN A 122 3.14 0.26 -3.93
N ILE A 123 2.00 0.90 -3.71
CA ILE A 123 1.09 1.33 -4.78
C ILE A 123 1.72 2.43 -5.62
N CYS A 124 2.35 3.42 -4.97
CA CYS A 124 3.05 4.50 -5.66
C CYS A 124 4.20 3.98 -6.53
N LEU A 125 5.00 3.05 -6.02
CA LEU A 125 6.09 2.41 -6.76
C LEU A 125 5.57 1.66 -7.99
N LEU A 126 4.52 0.84 -7.83
CA LEU A 126 3.93 0.08 -8.94
C LEU A 126 3.32 0.99 -10.00
N ALA A 127 2.54 2.00 -9.61
CA ALA A 127 1.95 2.95 -10.55
C ALA A 127 3.03 3.73 -11.32
N SER A 128 4.09 4.20 -10.63
CA SER A 128 5.24 4.85 -11.28
C SER A 128 5.94 3.93 -12.28
N SER A 129 6.14 2.65 -11.92
CA SER A 129 6.77 1.67 -12.82
C SER A 129 5.92 1.42 -14.07
N ILE A 130 4.59 1.34 -13.93
CA ILE A 130 3.67 1.18 -15.06
C ILE A 130 3.80 2.38 -16.02
N TYR A 131 3.78 3.60 -15.49
CA TYR A 131 3.92 4.80 -16.31
C TYR A 131 5.30 4.96 -16.91
N TYR A 132 6.36 4.61 -16.16
CA TYR A 132 7.72 4.60 -16.70
C TYR A 132 7.82 3.72 -17.95
N VAL A 133 7.31 2.50 -17.90
CA VAL A 133 7.32 1.58 -19.06
C VAL A 133 6.53 2.17 -20.23
N ARG A 134 5.32 2.65 -19.98
CA ARG A 134 4.47 3.26 -21.02
C ARG A 134 5.16 4.46 -21.69
N GLU A 135 5.72 5.37 -20.90
CA GLU A 135 6.40 6.57 -21.40
C GLU A 135 7.66 6.21 -22.19
N VAL A 136 8.44 5.22 -21.75
CA VAL A 136 9.62 4.73 -22.49
C VAL A 136 9.21 4.10 -23.83
N GLU A 137 8.13 3.32 -23.86
CA GLU A 137 7.60 2.78 -25.11
C GLU A 137 7.15 3.87 -26.07
N ASP A 138 6.51 4.93 -25.56
CA ASP A 138 6.12 6.10 -26.37
C ASP A 138 7.32 6.83 -26.94
N VAL A 139 8.38 6.99 -26.13
CA VAL A 139 9.65 7.58 -26.58
C VAL A 139 10.30 6.75 -27.70
N PHE A 140 10.32 5.42 -27.56
CA PHE A 140 10.84 4.55 -28.63
C PHE A 140 9.99 4.62 -29.90
N ARG A 141 8.67 4.73 -29.78
CA ARG A 141 7.79 4.98 -30.93
C ARG A 141 8.10 6.31 -31.61
N ALA A 142 8.31 7.38 -30.83
CA ALA A 142 8.68 8.69 -31.36
C ALA A 142 10.04 8.66 -32.05
N LEU A 143 11.05 7.98 -31.50
CA LEU A 143 12.37 7.79 -32.15
C LEU A 143 12.23 7.06 -33.48
N LYS A 144 11.44 5.98 -33.52
CA LYS A 144 11.16 5.22 -34.76
C LYS A 144 10.50 6.10 -35.83
N ASN A 145 9.68 7.07 -35.42
CA ASN A 145 9.00 8.02 -36.29
C ASN A 145 9.86 9.25 -36.62
N GLY A 146 11.17 9.25 -36.29
CA GLY A 146 12.14 10.27 -36.69
C GLY A 146 12.42 11.39 -35.68
N SER A 147 11.81 11.35 -34.49
CA SER A 147 12.04 12.33 -33.41
C SER A 147 13.36 12.05 -32.68
N LYS A 148 14.48 12.56 -33.17
CA LYS A 148 15.82 12.31 -32.60
C LYS A 148 16.01 12.81 -31.18
N GLN A 149 15.25 13.81 -30.73
CA GLN A 149 15.36 14.42 -29.40
C GLN A 149 14.48 13.73 -28.33
N ALA A 150 13.59 12.84 -28.71
CA ALA A 150 12.59 12.26 -27.80
C ALA A 150 13.19 11.65 -26.54
N MET A 151 14.33 10.97 -26.64
CA MET A 151 15.01 10.38 -25.46
C MET A 151 15.63 11.47 -24.57
N GLY A 152 16.23 12.51 -25.16
CA GLY A 152 16.80 13.65 -24.43
C GLY A 152 15.72 14.40 -23.63
N ASP A 153 14.59 14.68 -24.28
CA ASP A 153 13.45 15.37 -23.67
C ASP A 153 12.86 14.53 -22.51
N TYR A 154 12.73 13.22 -22.71
CA TYR A 154 12.28 12.32 -21.68
C TYR A 154 13.25 12.26 -20.48
N ASN A 155 14.54 12.16 -20.73
CA ASN A 155 15.55 12.19 -19.66
C ASN A 155 15.49 13.51 -18.89
N GLY A 156 15.36 14.65 -19.56
CA GLY A 156 15.15 15.95 -18.92
C GLY A 156 13.91 15.99 -18.04
N LYS A 157 12.80 15.39 -18.49
CA LYS A 157 11.58 15.22 -17.67
C LYS A 157 11.85 14.41 -16.40
N GLN A 158 12.57 13.28 -16.51
CA GLN A 158 12.86 12.42 -15.35
C GLN A 158 13.78 13.14 -14.34
N ILE A 159 14.82 13.85 -14.81
CA ILE A 159 15.70 14.65 -13.94
C ILE A 159 14.90 15.69 -13.17
N LYS A 160 14.02 16.44 -13.84
CA LYS A 160 13.16 17.43 -13.18
C LYS A 160 12.24 16.82 -12.14
N GLN A 161 11.64 15.68 -12.44
CA GLN A 161 10.78 14.97 -11.46
C GLN A 161 11.58 14.51 -10.23
N LEU A 162 12.82 14.05 -10.44
CA LEU A 162 13.72 13.65 -9.35
C LEU A 162 14.08 14.87 -8.47
N GLU A 163 14.45 16.00 -9.09
CA GLU A 163 14.74 17.23 -8.35
C GLU A 163 13.54 17.71 -7.53
N ASP A 164 12.32 17.63 -8.06
CA ASP A 164 11.11 18.01 -7.37
C ASP A 164 10.87 17.09 -6.13
N LEU A 165 11.15 15.79 -6.24
CA LEU A 165 11.09 14.85 -5.12
C LEU A 165 12.16 15.15 -4.06
N ILE A 166 13.39 15.47 -4.48
CA ILE A 166 14.48 15.83 -3.55
C ILE A 166 14.10 17.10 -2.77
N ARG A 167 13.61 18.13 -3.44
CA ARG A 167 13.12 19.36 -2.79
C ARG A 167 11.99 19.07 -1.80
N LEU A 168 11.11 18.14 -2.14
CA LEU A 168 10.01 17.75 -1.28
C LEU A 168 10.50 17.14 0.04
N THR A 169 11.60 16.39 0.06
CA THR A 169 12.15 15.82 1.30
C THR A 169 12.60 16.87 2.30
N GLN A 170 12.89 18.09 1.83
CA GLN A 170 13.35 19.21 2.66
C GLN A 170 12.18 20.05 3.22
N LYS A 171 10.94 19.75 2.83
CA LYS A 171 9.76 20.48 3.28
C LYS A 171 9.50 20.23 4.76
N ASP A 172 9.31 21.31 5.52
CA ASP A 172 8.91 21.25 6.93
C ASP A 172 7.48 20.71 7.08
N GLY A 173 7.21 20.04 8.20
CA GLY A 173 5.88 19.48 8.50
C GLY A 173 5.54 18.17 7.77
N LEU A 174 6.47 17.62 6.99
CA LEU A 174 6.25 16.34 6.32
C LEU A 174 6.21 15.18 7.32
N LEU A 175 5.16 14.37 7.28
CA LEU A 175 5.02 13.20 8.13
C LEU A 175 6.15 12.20 7.87
N LYS A 176 6.60 11.51 8.90
CA LYS A 176 7.70 10.51 8.80
C LYS A 176 7.40 9.41 7.78
N ARG A 177 6.13 8.97 7.68
CA ARG A 177 5.67 7.98 6.68
C ARG A 177 5.82 8.49 5.26
N ASP A 178 5.42 9.77 5.02
CA ASP A 178 5.49 10.38 3.69
C ASP A 178 6.93 10.64 3.27
N ARG A 179 7.79 11.06 4.20
CA ARG A 179 9.22 11.20 3.96
C ARG A 179 9.86 9.86 3.53
N LYS A 180 9.52 8.75 4.21
CA LYS A 180 10.00 7.41 3.82
C LYS A 180 9.50 7.03 2.43
N LYS A 181 8.23 7.28 2.13
CA LYS A 181 7.63 7.02 0.81
C LYS A 181 8.38 7.79 -0.30
N ILE A 182 8.62 9.10 -0.09
CA ILE A 182 9.38 9.91 -1.04
C ILE A 182 10.80 9.36 -1.23
N MET A 183 11.48 8.98 -0.14
CA MET A 183 12.81 8.37 -0.24
C MET A 183 12.81 7.08 -1.07
N CYS A 184 11.80 6.22 -0.91
CA CYS A 184 11.64 5.04 -1.76
C CYS A 184 11.45 5.42 -3.24
N MET A 185 10.72 6.50 -3.52
CA MET A 185 10.49 6.98 -4.89
C MET A 185 11.74 7.60 -5.53
N ILE A 186 12.66 8.17 -4.75
CA ILE A 186 13.94 8.71 -5.22
C ILE A 186 14.92 7.59 -5.59
N THR A 187 14.84 6.44 -4.92
CA THR A 187 15.74 5.30 -5.14
C THR A 187 15.27 4.32 -6.21
N LEU A 188 14.09 4.53 -6.77
CA LEU A 188 13.55 3.75 -7.87
C LEU A 188 14.16 4.18 -9.20
#